data_2c4357d8870d2f578de0e8debbcb8646
#
_entry.id   2c4357d8870d2f578de0e8debbcb8646
#
_cell.length_a   1.000
_cell.length_b   1.000
_cell.length_c   1.000
_cell.angle_alpha   90.00
_cell.angle_beta   90.00
_cell.angle_gamma   90.00
#
_symmetry.space_group_name_H-M   'P 1'
#
loop_
_entity.id
_entity.type
_entity.pdbx_description
1 polymer ?
#
loop_
_entity_poly.entity_id
_entity_poly.type
_entity_poly.pdbx_seq_one_letter_code
_entity_poly.pdbx_strand_id
1 'polypeptide(L)'
;MARRRQLYEGKAKILFEGPEPGTLVQYFKDDATAGNGAKHGIITGKGVLNNRISEYIMLRLQEIGIPTHFIRRINMREQLIREVEIIPLEIVIRNIAAGSIAKRLGIPEGTRLP
;
A
#
# COMPACT_ATOMS: atom_id res chain seq x y z
N MET A 1 -11.89 26.12 -2.45
CA MET A 1 -11.06 24.98 -2.87
C MET A 1 -11.94 23.93 -3.56
N ALA A 2 -11.56 23.49 -4.74
CA ALA A 2 -12.32 22.48 -5.46
C ALA A 2 -12.30 21.16 -4.69
N ARG A 3 -13.47 20.54 -4.56
CA ARG A 3 -13.60 19.25 -3.87
C ARG A 3 -13.03 18.16 -4.77
N ARG A 4 -12.07 17.40 -4.26
CA ARG A 4 -11.47 16.28 -5.00
C ARG A 4 -12.49 15.14 -5.10
N ARG A 5 -12.56 14.52 -6.29
CA ARG A 5 -13.43 13.39 -6.51
C ARG A 5 -12.78 12.11 -5.99
N GLN A 6 -13.50 11.38 -5.15
CA GLN A 6 -13.05 10.08 -4.69
C GLN A 6 -13.25 9.04 -5.80
N LEU A 7 -12.19 8.31 -6.15
CA LEU A 7 -12.23 7.30 -7.18
C LEU A 7 -12.34 5.88 -6.63
N TYR A 8 -11.75 5.64 -5.47
CA TYR A 8 -11.69 4.29 -4.90
C TYR A 8 -11.40 4.37 -3.41
N GLU A 9 -11.98 3.44 -2.65
CA GLU A 9 -11.64 3.26 -1.24
C GLU A 9 -11.40 1.79 -0.95
N GLY A 10 -10.21 1.47 -0.44
CA GLY A 10 -9.84 0.14 0.02
C GLY A 10 -9.77 0.08 1.53
N LYS A 11 -9.20 -1.01 2.04
CA LYS A 11 -9.07 -1.24 3.49
C LYS A 11 -8.20 -0.21 4.18
N ALA A 12 -7.10 0.18 3.56
CA ALA A 12 -6.11 1.06 4.16
C ALA A 12 -5.94 2.40 3.45
N LYS A 13 -6.53 2.58 2.28
CA LYS A 13 -6.28 3.73 1.42
C LYS A 13 -7.54 4.22 0.73
N ILE A 14 -7.54 5.53 0.44
CA ILE A 14 -8.54 6.14 -0.42
C ILE A 14 -7.78 6.83 -1.55
N LEU A 15 -8.26 6.66 -2.79
CA LEU A 15 -7.70 7.35 -3.95
C LEU A 15 -8.63 8.45 -4.39
N PHE A 16 -8.07 9.64 -4.56
CA PHE A 16 -8.77 10.81 -5.08
C PHE A 16 -8.14 11.24 -6.40
N GLU A 17 -8.92 11.95 -7.22
CA GLU A 17 -8.42 12.57 -8.42
C GLU A 17 -7.31 13.56 -8.09
N GLY A 18 -6.20 13.52 -8.82
CA GLY A 18 -5.07 14.41 -8.61
C GLY A 18 -5.27 15.77 -9.26
N PRO A 19 -4.40 16.74 -8.93
CA PRO A 19 -4.50 18.10 -9.46
C PRO A 19 -4.17 18.21 -10.95
N GLU A 20 -3.42 17.25 -11.49
CA GLU A 20 -3.03 17.24 -12.90
C GLU A 20 -3.46 15.93 -13.55
N PRO A 21 -3.68 15.91 -14.88
CA PRO A 21 -3.99 14.66 -15.57
C PRO A 21 -2.89 13.62 -15.34
N GLY A 22 -3.27 12.38 -15.11
CA GLY A 22 -2.33 11.29 -14.87
C GLY A 22 -1.80 11.23 -13.44
N THR A 23 -2.36 12.01 -12.52
CA THR A 23 -1.99 11.97 -11.11
C THR A 23 -3.17 11.62 -10.23
N LEU A 24 -2.88 11.03 -9.07
CA LEU A 24 -3.86 10.70 -8.04
C LEU A 24 -3.33 11.18 -6.68
N VAL A 25 -4.26 11.43 -5.76
CA VAL A 25 -3.91 11.66 -4.35
C VAL A 25 -4.27 10.41 -3.58
N GLN A 26 -3.30 9.82 -2.90
CA GLN A 26 -3.47 8.64 -2.08
C GLN A 26 -3.52 9.04 -0.62
N TYR A 27 -4.66 8.79 0.02
CA TYR A 27 -4.89 9.05 1.43
C TYR A 27 -4.74 7.74 2.21
N PHE A 28 -3.96 7.75 3.27
CA PHE A 28 -3.75 6.58 4.13
C PHE A 28 -4.67 6.64 5.34
N LYS A 29 -5.48 5.59 5.50
CA LYS A 29 -6.46 5.45 6.57
C LYS A 29 -5.79 4.88 7.83
N ASP A 30 -6.46 5.03 8.96
CA ASP A 30 -6.05 4.39 10.22
C ASP A 30 -6.70 3.02 10.42
N ASP A 31 -7.54 2.61 9.47
CA ASP A 31 -8.26 1.34 9.54
C ASP A 31 -7.30 0.15 9.50
N ALA A 32 -7.59 -0.84 10.32
CA ALA A 32 -6.85 -2.09 10.37
C ALA A 32 -7.82 -3.26 10.34
N THR A 33 -7.47 -4.29 9.57
CA THR A 33 -8.27 -5.50 9.47
C THR A 33 -7.41 -6.73 9.73
N ALA A 34 -8.02 -7.79 10.22
CA ALA A 34 -7.38 -9.08 10.44
C ALA A 34 -8.37 -10.21 10.16
N GLY A 35 -7.87 -11.40 9.89
CA GLY A 35 -8.72 -12.55 9.63
C GLY A 35 -9.62 -12.39 8.41
N ASN A 36 -9.06 -11.97 7.28
CA ASN A 36 -9.79 -11.73 6.03
C ASN A 36 -10.93 -10.71 6.18
N GLY A 37 -10.72 -9.70 7.02
CA GLY A 37 -11.72 -8.66 7.27
C GLY A 37 -12.73 -9.01 8.37
N ALA A 38 -12.60 -10.18 9.01
CA ALA A 38 -13.48 -10.58 10.11
C ALA A 38 -13.29 -9.70 11.34
N LYS A 39 -12.10 -9.10 11.52
CA LYS A 39 -11.82 -8.14 12.57
C LYS A 39 -11.47 -6.81 11.94
N HIS A 40 -12.06 -5.73 12.47
CA HIS A 40 -11.82 -4.38 12.00
C HIS A 40 -11.67 -3.45 13.20
N GLY A 41 -10.71 -2.55 13.13
CA GLY A 41 -10.48 -1.56 14.17
C GLY A 41 -9.79 -0.34 13.60
N ILE A 42 -9.60 0.65 14.46
CA ILE A 42 -8.90 1.88 14.13
C ILE A 42 -7.64 1.94 14.99
N ILE A 43 -6.50 2.11 14.33
CA ILE A 43 -5.22 2.32 15.02
C ILE A 43 -4.81 3.76 14.74
N THR A 44 -4.96 4.63 15.74
CA THR A 44 -4.66 6.05 15.59
C THR A 44 -3.21 6.26 15.16
N GLY A 45 -3.02 7.01 14.07
CA GLY A 45 -1.70 7.30 13.53
C GLY A 45 -1.17 6.27 12.54
N LYS A 46 -1.86 5.15 12.33
CA LYS A 46 -1.42 4.14 11.37
C LYS A 46 -1.22 4.72 9.98
N GLY A 47 -2.16 5.54 9.51
CA GLY A 47 -2.07 6.16 8.19
C GLY A 47 -0.88 7.11 8.06
N VAL A 48 -0.57 7.85 9.11
CA VAL A 48 0.59 8.75 9.14
C VAL A 48 1.89 7.95 8.98
N LEU A 49 2.02 6.85 9.74
CA LEU A 49 3.19 5.99 9.64
C LEU A 49 3.29 5.33 8.26
N ASN A 50 2.18 4.82 7.74
CA ASN A 50 2.18 4.17 6.44
C ASN A 50 2.60 5.14 5.33
N ASN A 51 2.14 6.38 5.39
CA ASN A 51 2.54 7.41 4.43
C ASN A 51 4.04 7.67 4.50
N ARG A 52 4.60 7.80 5.70
CA ARG A 52 6.03 8.03 5.90
C ARG A 52 6.89 6.86 5.47
N ILE A 53 6.47 5.64 5.80
CA ILE A 53 7.18 4.42 5.40
C ILE A 53 7.16 4.26 3.88
N SER A 54 6.00 4.46 3.27
CA SER A 54 5.85 4.39 1.82
C SER A 54 6.77 5.39 1.11
N GLU A 55 6.77 6.63 1.56
CA GLU A 55 7.65 7.67 1.03
C GLU A 55 9.12 7.25 1.12
N TYR A 56 9.54 6.79 2.28
CA TYR A 56 10.92 6.37 2.52
C TYR A 56 11.34 5.26 1.56
N ILE A 57 10.54 4.20 1.46
CA ILE A 57 10.85 3.06 0.62
C ILE A 57 10.85 3.45 -0.86
N MET A 58 9.85 4.20 -1.31
CA MET A 58 9.75 4.62 -2.72
C MET A 58 10.94 5.49 -3.13
N LEU A 59 11.36 6.41 -2.27
CA LEU A 59 12.53 7.25 -2.54
C LEU A 59 13.82 6.44 -2.60
N ARG A 60 13.98 5.44 -1.73
CA ARG A 60 15.13 4.55 -1.78
C ARG A 60 15.18 3.74 -3.06
N LEU A 61 14.04 3.25 -3.52
CA LEU A 61 13.95 2.54 -4.80
C LEU A 61 14.34 3.45 -5.96
N GLN A 62 13.87 4.69 -5.97
CA GLN A 62 14.20 5.65 -7.01
C GLN A 62 15.70 5.97 -7.04
N GLU A 63 16.34 6.04 -5.88
CA GLU A 63 17.79 6.29 -5.79
C GLU A 63 18.62 5.20 -6.48
N ILE A 64 18.15 3.96 -6.48
CA ILE A 64 18.85 2.85 -7.13
C ILE A 64 18.31 2.55 -8.53
N GLY A 65 17.50 3.47 -9.07
CA GLY A 65 17.05 3.38 -10.46
C GLY A 65 15.77 2.58 -10.69
N ILE A 66 15.06 2.20 -9.63
CA ILE A 66 13.78 1.50 -9.77
C ILE A 66 12.66 2.54 -9.81
N PRO A 67 11.91 2.63 -10.93
CA PRO A 67 10.81 3.59 -11.01
C PRO A 67 9.66 3.20 -10.07
N THR A 68 9.00 4.21 -9.51
CA THR A 68 7.84 4.02 -8.65
C THR A 68 6.73 4.98 -9.08
N HIS A 69 5.53 4.81 -8.51
CA HIS A 69 4.45 5.76 -8.77
C HIS A 69 4.52 7.00 -7.88
N PHE A 70 5.41 7.03 -6.90
CA PHE A 70 5.50 8.13 -5.92
C PHE A 70 6.04 9.39 -6.58
N ILE A 71 5.35 10.52 -6.36
CA ILE A 71 5.79 11.84 -6.81
C ILE A 71 6.30 12.65 -5.63
N ARG A 72 5.44 12.90 -4.63
CA ARG A 72 5.83 13.60 -3.40
C ARG A 72 4.80 13.41 -2.30
N ARG A 73 5.22 13.60 -1.06
CA ARG A 73 4.30 13.63 0.08
C ARG A 73 3.62 15.02 0.13
N ILE A 74 2.30 15.04 0.26
CA ILE A 74 1.52 16.27 0.33
C ILE A 74 1.41 16.75 1.77
N ASN A 75 1.03 15.83 2.67
CA ASN A 75 0.86 16.11 4.10
C ASN A 75 1.06 14.82 4.89
N MET A 76 0.65 14.82 6.16
CA MET A 76 0.90 13.67 7.05
C MET A 76 0.24 12.36 6.58
N ARG A 77 -0.89 12.45 5.86
CA ARG A 77 -1.67 11.27 5.46
C ARG A 77 -1.78 11.07 3.96
N GLU A 78 -1.30 12.00 3.17
CA GLU A 78 -1.51 11.98 1.73
C GLU A 78 -0.21 12.08 0.96
N GLN A 79 -0.17 11.40 -0.16
CA GLN A 79 0.92 11.54 -1.13
C GLN A 79 0.36 11.67 -2.55
N LEU A 80 1.08 12.41 -3.37
CA LEU A 80 0.79 12.54 -4.79
C LEU A 80 1.48 11.39 -5.52
N ILE A 81 0.73 10.66 -6.32
CA ILE A 81 1.23 9.52 -7.06
C ILE A 81 0.83 9.62 -8.54
N ARG A 82 1.54 8.88 -9.38
CA ARG A 82 1.14 8.71 -10.78
C ARG A 82 0.00 7.72 -10.86
N GLU A 83 -0.94 7.99 -11.77
CA GLU A 83 -1.97 7.02 -12.11
C GLU A 83 -1.30 5.88 -12.90
N VAL A 84 -1.42 4.66 -12.41
CA VAL A 84 -0.81 3.49 -13.03
C VAL A 84 -1.83 2.39 -13.18
N GLU A 85 -1.59 1.50 -14.13
CA GLU A 85 -2.37 0.28 -14.29
C GLU A 85 -1.75 -0.81 -13.41
N ILE A 86 -2.55 -1.38 -12.52
CA ILE A 86 -2.07 -2.40 -11.59
C ILE A 86 -2.06 -3.76 -12.26
N ILE A 87 -0.94 -4.46 -12.17
CA ILE A 87 -0.87 -5.87 -12.55
C ILE A 87 -1.76 -6.64 -11.58
N PRO A 88 -2.78 -7.39 -12.05
CA PRO A 88 -3.75 -8.04 -11.18
C PRO A 88 -3.19 -9.31 -10.50
N LEU A 89 -2.03 -9.18 -9.88
CA LEU A 89 -1.35 -10.24 -9.16
C LEU A 89 -0.77 -9.68 -7.87
N GLU A 90 -0.86 -10.45 -6.81
CA GLU A 90 -0.15 -10.14 -5.58
C GLU A 90 1.19 -10.86 -5.59
N ILE A 91 2.28 -10.08 -5.58
CA ILE A 91 3.63 -10.64 -5.57
C ILE A 91 4.10 -10.68 -4.11
N VAL A 92 4.34 -11.89 -3.62
CA VAL A 92 4.75 -12.12 -2.23
C VAL A 92 6.10 -12.83 -2.21
N ILE A 93 7.06 -12.24 -1.51
CA ILE A 93 8.38 -12.83 -1.30
C ILE A 93 8.46 -13.30 0.14
N ARG A 94 8.83 -14.55 0.33
CA ARG A 94 8.94 -15.16 1.66
C ARG A 94 10.23 -15.95 1.80
N ASN A 95 10.83 -15.87 2.98
CA ASN A 95 11.97 -16.72 3.33
C ASN A 95 11.53 -17.98 4.05
N ILE A 96 10.38 -17.92 4.70
CA ILE A 96 9.83 -19.00 5.52
C ILE A 96 8.40 -19.24 5.07
N ALA A 97 8.01 -20.50 4.95
CA ALA A 97 6.64 -20.87 4.59
C ALA A 97 5.67 -20.51 5.71
N ALA A 98 4.62 -19.77 5.36
CA ALA A 98 3.57 -19.36 6.29
C ALA A 98 2.28 -19.10 5.51
N GLY A 99 1.14 -19.17 6.18
CA GLY A 99 -0.15 -18.85 5.58
C GLY A 99 -0.47 -19.70 4.37
N SER A 100 -0.93 -19.08 3.30
CA SER A 100 -1.41 -19.81 2.11
C SER A 100 -0.34 -20.59 1.38
N ILE A 101 0.94 -20.15 1.39
CA ILE A 101 2.00 -20.90 0.72
C ILE A 101 2.28 -22.23 1.42
N ALA A 102 2.25 -22.26 2.75
CA ALA A 102 2.41 -23.51 3.50
C ALA A 102 1.30 -24.49 3.16
N LYS A 103 0.07 -24.01 3.04
CA LYS A 103 -1.08 -24.84 2.66
C LYS A 103 -0.98 -25.34 1.23
N ARG A 104 -0.60 -24.49 0.29
CA ARG A 104 -0.48 -24.83 -1.14
C ARG A 104 0.59 -25.87 -1.40
N LEU A 105 1.72 -25.75 -0.71
CA LEU A 105 2.85 -26.66 -0.90
C LEU A 105 2.76 -27.91 -0.02
N GLY A 106 1.81 -27.94 0.93
CA GLY A 106 1.65 -29.07 1.85
C GLY A 106 2.83 -29.22 2.80
N ILE A 107 3.49 -28.14 3.16
CA ILE A 107 4.63 -28.14 4.07
C ILE A 107 4.28 -27.43 5.38
N PRO A 108 4.97 -27.77 6.50
CA PRO A 108 4.70 -27.11 7.78
C PRO A 108 5.04 -25.64 7.74
N GLU A 109 4.29 -24.83 8.48
CA GLU A 109 4.66 -23.43 8.70
C GLU A 109 6.01 -23.36 9.40
N GLY A 110 6.79 -22.34 9.07
CA GLY A 110 8.15 -22.17 9.59
C GLY A 110 9.21 -22.88 8.76
N THR A 111 8.85 -23.64 7.73
CA THR A 111 9.80 -24.29 6.83
C THR A 111 10.56 -23.21 6.05
N ARG A 112 11.88 -23.29 6.09
CA ARG A 112 12.74 -22.33 5.37
C ARG A 112 12.64 -22.58 3.87
N LEU A 113 12.37 -21.52 3.11
CA LEU A 113 12.28 -21.57 1.67
C LEU A 113 13.67 -21.38 1.03
N PRO A 114 13.95 -22.03 -0.12
CA PRO A 114 15.22 -21.84 -0.83
C PRO A 114 15.42 -20.43 -1.38
#